data_038f31c60540d81524fbe2522ab23ae6
#
_entry.id   038f31c60540d81524fbe2522ab23ae6
#
_cell.length_a   1.000
_cell.length_b   1.000
_cell.length_c   1.000
_cell.angle_alpha   90.00
_cell.angle_beta   90.00
_cell.angle_gamma   90.00
#
_symmetry.space_group_name_H-M   'P 1'
#
loop_
_entity.id
_entity.type
_entity.pdbx_description
1 polymer ?
#
loop_
_entity_poly.entity_id
_entity_poly.type
_entity_poly.pdbx_seq_one_letter_code
_entity_poly.pdbx_strand_id
1 'polypeptide(L)'
;MAITLSQTDADFEQRFSAFLTTKREVSADVEAVVRDIVARVRAEGDKALIDYTLKFDKADLNKLGIAVSRDDIEKAYAAADPATVEALEFARDRIRSHHERQKPKDDRYTDAAGVELGSRWTAIEAVGLYVPGGTASYPSSVLMNAVPARVAGVERIVIVVPASGGVINPLVLVAADLAGVSEIYRVGGAQAVAALAYGTETIRPVAKIVGPGNAYVAAAKRQVFGTVGIDMIAGPSEVLIVADADNDPDWIAADLLAQAEHDASAQSILITDSPEFGKAVEHAVERQLKTLPRAETAAASWRDFGAVILVPAIEASLPLVDRIAAEHVELAFDDAESFFARMRNAGAVFLGRHTPEVIGDYVGGSNHVLPTARSARFSSGLSVLDFVKRTSILKLGPDQLKALAPAAIALAEAEGLDAHARSVAIRLNM
;
A
#
# COMPACT_ATOMS: atom_id res chain seq x y z
N MET A 1 8.39 24.86 13.00
CA MET A 1 9.42 24.72 11.94
C MET A 1 9.90 23.29 11.96
N ALA A 2 10.22 22.72 10.81
CA ALA A 2 10.84 21.39 10.69
C ALA A 2 12.16 21.32 11.49
N ILE A 3 12.60 20.12 11.84
CA ILE A 3 13.92 19.93 12.46
C ILE A 3 15.01 20.07 11.41
N THR A 4 16.09 20.81 11.73
CA THR A 4 17.28 20.86 10.89
C THR A 4 18.37 19.97 11.49
N LEU A 5 18.92 19.06 10.69
CA LEU A 5 20.02 18.16 11.03
C LEU A 5 21.18 18.39 10.06
N SER A 6 22.41 18.37 10.54
CA SER A 6 23.59 18.42 9.67
C SER A 6 24.47 17.20 9.88
N GLN A 7 24.77 16.48 8.80
CA GLN A 7 25.62 15.27 8.85
C GLN A 7 27.01 15.54 9.40
N THR A 8 27.45 16.80 9.40
CA THR A 8 28.75 17.22 9.95
C THR A 8 28.71 17.50 11.45
N ASP A 9 27.53 17.53 12.08
CA ASP A 9 27.42 17.78 13.52
C ASP A 9 27.88 16.55 14.32
N ALA A 10 28.55 16.80 15.43
CA ALA A 10 29.10 15.72 16.28
C ALA A 10 28.00 14.81 16.89
N ASP A 11 26.79 15.32 17.06
CA ASP A 11 25.63 14.61 17.61
C ASP A 11 24.63 14.15 16.53
N PHE A 12 25.00 14.29 15.24
CA PHE A 12 24.11 13.94 14.12
C PHE A 12 23.51 12.55 14.26
N GLU A 13 24.33 11.54 14.48
CA GLU A 13 23.86 10.14 14.53
C GLU A 13 22.84 9.90 15.65
N GLN A 14 23.04 10.52 16.81
CA GLN A 14 22.11 10.44 17.92
C GLN A 14 20.78 11.11 17.57
N ARG A 15 20.82 12.33 17.03
CA ARG A 15 19.63 13.10 16.64
C ARG A 15 18.89 12.45 15.49
N PHE A 16 19.60 11.95 14.48
CA PHE A 16 19.01 11.25 13.35
C PHE A 16 18.35 9.93 13.77
N SER A 17 18.99 9.16 14.64
CA SER A 17 18.38 7.94 15.19
C SER A 17 17.13 8.25 16.02
N ALA A 18 17.13 9.30 16.80
CA ALA A 18 15.95 9.76 17.54
C ALA A 18 14.83 10.18 16.58
N PHE A 19 15.13 10.91 15.53
CA PHE A 19 14.20 11.31 14.48
C PHE A 19 13.55 10.08 13.80
N LEU A 20 14.35 9.07 13.43
CA LEU A 20 13.86 7.83 12.81
C LEU A 20 12.97 7.00 13.74
N THR A 21 13.14 7.13 15.06
CA THR A 21 12.38 6.37 16.06
C THR A 21 11.20 7.13 16.63
N THR A 22 10.96 8.36 16.18
CA THR A 22 9.77 9.12 16.54
C THR A 22 8.53 8.31 16.20
N LYS A 23 7.84 7.85 17.27
CA LYS A 23 6.73 6.91 17.13
C LYS A 23 5.49 7.60 16.62
N ARG A 24 4.92 7.03 15.57
CA ARG A 24 3.62 7.36 15.02
C ARG A 24 2.66 6.16 15.23
N GLU A 25 2.74 5.54 16.45
CA GLU A 25 2.09 4.25 16.75
C GLU A 25 0.62 4.38 17.14
N VAL A 26 -0.10 3.30 16.83
CA VAL A 26 -1.46 3.04 17.32
C VAL A 26 -1.42 2.71 18.83
N SER A 27 -2.28 3.35 19.61
CA SER A 27 -2.36 3.10 21.06
C SER A 27 -2.89 1.69 21.38
N ALA A 28 -2.50 1.14 22.55
CA ALA A 28 -3.02 -0.14 23.04
C ALA A 28 -4.56 -0.15 23.19
N ASP A 29 -5.16 0.99 23.44
CA ASP A 29 -6.62 1.14 23.55
C ASP A 29 -7.33 0.85 22.22
N VAL A 30 -6.71 1.22 21.07
CA VAL A 30 -7.26 0.91 19.74
C VAL A 30 -7.31 -0.59 19.49
N GLU A 31 -6.29 -1.34 19.90
CA GLU A 31 -6.25 -2.80 19.73
C GLU A 31 -7.39 -3.51 20.50
N ALA A 32 -7.70 -3.06 21.73
CA ALA A 32 -8.78 -3.62 22.52
C ALA A 32 -10.16 -3.32 21.91
N VAL A 33 -10.40 -2.06 21.54
CA VAL A 33 -11.65 -1.64 20.88
C VAL A 33 -11.88 -2.40 19.59
N VAL A 34 -10.84 -2.56 18.77
CA VAL A 34 -10.94 -3.28 17.49
C VAL A 34 -11.23 -4.77 17.70
N ARG A 35 -10.64 -5.40 18.74
CA ARG A 35 -10.93 -6.79 19.08
C ARG A 35 -12.42 -7.00 19.38
N ASP A 36 -13.02 -6.11 20.13
CA ASP A 36 -14.45 -6.17 20.47
C ASP A 36 -15.32 -5.98 19.23
N ILE A 37 -14.95 -5.04 18.32
CA ILE A 37 -15.66 -4.82 17.06
C ILE A 37 -15.59 -6.07 16.19
N VAL A 38 -14.41 -6.65 16.00
CA VAL A 38 -14.20 -7.85 15.18
C VAL A 38 -14.99 -9.03 15.74
N ALA A 39 -14.93 -9.25 17.07
CA ALA A 39 -15.69 -10.32 17.73
C ALA A 39 -17.20 -10.14 17.55
N ARG A 40 -17.71 -8.93 17.67
CA ARG A 40 -19.13 -8.64 17.53
C ARG A 40 -19.62 -8.82 16.09
N VAL A 41 -18.86 -8.36 15.08
CA VAL A 41 -19.22 -8.60 13.67
C VAL A 41 -19.26 -10.09 13.35
N ARG A 42 -18.29 -10.86 13.85
CA ARG A 42 -18.27 -12.31 13.68
C ARG A 42 -19.48 -13.02 14.31
N ALA A 43 -20.00 -12.49 15.42
CA ALA A 43 -21.14 -13.09 16.14
C ALA A 43 -22.50 -12.62 15.62
N GLU A 44 -22.64 -11.38 15.20
CA GLU A 44 -23.93 -10.73 14.92
C GLU A 44 -24.11 -10.34 13.43
N GLY A 45 -23.10 -10.54 12.57
CA GLY A 45 -23.19 -10.29 11.12
C GLY A 45 -23.62 -8.88 10.75
N ASP A 46 -24.60 -8.79 9.83
CA ASP A 46 -25.14 -7.51 9.32
C ASP A 46 -25.66 -6.59 10.42
N LYS A 47 -26.22 -7.16 11.50
CA LYS A 47 -26.72 -6.36 12.62
C LYS A 47 -25.61 -5.51 13.23
N ALA A 48 -24.42 -6.11 13.46
CA ALA A 48 -23.28 -5.37 13.97
C ALA A 48 -22.81 -4.28 12.99
N LEU A 49 -22.82 -4.56 11.67
CA LEU A 49 -22.47 -3.56 10.65
C LEU A 49 -23.40 -2.36 10.69
N ILE A 50 -24.71 -2.59 10.76
CA ILE A 50 -25.74 -1.55 10.81
C ILE A 50 -25.55 -0.68 12.06
N ASP A 51 -25.39 -1.30 13.23
CA ASP A 51 -25.21 -0.59 14.50
C ASP A 51 -23.93 0.25 14.51
N TYR A 52 -22.81 -0.29 14.04
CA TYR A 52 -21.54 0.44 14.01
C TYR A 52 -21.53 1.54 12.96
N THR A 53 -22.12 1.32 11.78
CA THR A 53 -22.20 2.36 10.74
C THR A 53 -23.10 3.51 11.19
N LEU A 54 -24.22 3.22 11.86
CA LEU A 54 -25.05 4.27 12.47
C LEU A 54 -24.27 5.05 13.54
N LYS A 55 -23.51 4.35 14.38
CA LYS A 55 -22.75 4.95 15.48
C LYS A 55 -21.61 5.85 14.98
N PHE A 56 -20.81 5.36 14.04
CA PHE A 56 -19.55 6.00 13.62
C PHE A 56 -19.75 6.92 12.41
N ASP A 57 -20.48 6.46 11.40
CA ASP A 57 -20.67 7.19 10.14
C ASP A 57 -21.97 8.00 10.09
N LYS A 58 -22.84 7.86 11.11
CA LYS A 58 -24.18 8.50 11.16
C LYS A 58 -25.06 8.11 9.98
N ALA A 59 -24.88 6.93 9.42
CA ALA A 59 -25.62 6.39 8.29
C ALA A 59 -26.53 5.24 8.74
N ASP A 60 -27.83 5.36 8.45
CA ASP A 60 -28.84 4.35 8.76
C ASP A 60 -28.96 3.34 7.60
N LEU A 61 -28.22 2.24 7.71
CA LEU A 61 -28.21 1.20 6.67
C LEU A 61 -29.53 0.42 6.56
N ASN A 62 -30.41 0.50 7.55
CA ASN A 62 -31.77 -0.05 7.39
C ASN A 62 -32.57 0.71 6.33
N LYS A 63 -32.26 2.00 6.12
CA LYS A 63 -32.91 2.83 5.09
C LYS A 63 -32.15 2.84 3.78
N LEU A 64 -30.80 2.90 3.86
CA LEU A 64 -29.94 3.05 2.69
C LEU A 64 -29.59 1.73 2.01
N GLY A 65 -29.67 0.60 2.75
CA GLY A 65 -29.11 -0.68 2.35
C GLY A 65 -27.59 -0.73 2.56
N ILE A 66 -27.04 -1.91 2.81
CA ILE A 66 -25.60 -2.15 2.94
C ILE A 66 -24.93 -2.06 1.56
N ALA A 67 -25.54 -2.67 0.55
CA ALA A 67 -25.00 -2.68 -0.82
C ALA A 67 -25.35 -1.40 -1.59
N VAL A 68 -24.41 -0.94 -2.41
CA VAL A 68 -24.63 0.11 -3.42
C VAL A 68 -25.37 -0.50 -4.61
N SER A 69 -26.43 0.15 -5.08
CA SER A 69 -27.19 -0.28 -6.23
C SER A 69 -26.62 0.24 -7.56
N ARG A 70 -27.08 -0.33 -8.68
CA ARG A 70 -26.75 0.20 -10.01
C ARG A 70 -27.28 1.64 -10.21
N ASP A 71 -28.46 1.92 -9.68
CA ASP A 71 -29.05 3.27 -9.70
C ASP A 71 -28.19 4.32 -8.95
N ASP A 72 -27.55 3.92 -7.83
CA ASP A 72 -26.60 4.80 -7.14
C ASP A 72 -25.37 5.14 -8.01
N ILE A 73 -24.88 4.17 -8.79
CA ILE A 73 -23.76 4.36 -9.73
C ILE A 73 -24.19 5.29 -10.88
N GLU A 74 -25.38 5.10 -11.44
CA GLU A 74 -25.92 5.95 -12.51
C GLU A 74 -26.10 7.39 -12.03
N LYS A 75 -26.60 7.59 -10.81
CA LYS A 75 -26.68 8.91 -10.17
C LYS A 75 -25.28 9.52 -9.94
N ALA A 76 -24.30 8.69 -9.62
CA ALA A 76 -22.93 9.15 -9.44
C ALA A 76 -22.34 9.70 -10.75
N TYR A 77 -22.54 9.02 -11.87
CA TYR A 77 -22.15 9.54 -13.20
C TYR A 77 -22.86 10.85 -13.54
N ALA A 78 -24.16 10.93 -13.24
CA ALA A 78 -24.94 12.15 -13.52
C ALA A 78 -24.47 13.36 -12.68
N ALA A 79 -23.89 13.11 -11.51
CA ALA A 79 -23.38 14.14 -10.60
C ALA A 79 -21.89 14.47 -10.81
N ALA A 80 -21.15 13.62 -11.51
CA ALA A 80 -19.72 13.79 -11.73
C ALA A 80 -19.43 14.81 -12.85
N ASP A 81 -18.37 15.60 -12.67
CA ASP A 81 -17.86 16.46 -13.73
C ASP A 81 -17.24 15.59 -14.86
N PRO A 82 -17.66 15.79 -16.13
CA PRO A 82 -17.17 14.99 -17.25
C PRO A 82 -15.65 15.02 -17.42
N ALA A 83 -14.99 16.16 -17.22
CA ALA A 83 -13.54 16.27 -17.34
C ALA A 83 -12.82 15.43 -16.29
N THR A 84 -13.40 15.35 -15.08
CA THR A 84 -12.86 14.48 -14.00
C THR A 84 -13.06 13.00 -14.33
N VAL A 85 -14.17 12.63 -14.97
CA VAL A 85 -14.39 11.25 -15.44
C VAL A 85 -13.37 10.86 -16.52
N GLU A 86 -13.11 11.72 -17.49
CA GLU A 86 -12.07 11.51 -18.52
C GLU A 86 -10.68 11.35 -17.89
N ALA A 87 -10.36 12.14 -16.84
CA ALA A 87 -9.10 12.01 -16.11
C ALA A 87 -8.99 10.64 -15.38
N LEU A 88 -10.08 10.15 -14.80
CA LEU A 88 -10.12 8.81 -14.19
C LEU A 88 -9.97 7.69 -15.22
N GLU A 89 -10.57 7.83 -16.40
CA GLU A 89 -10.39 6.89 -17.52
C GLU A 89 -8.94 6.86 -17.98
N PHE A 90 -8.32 8.03 -18.17
CA PHE A 90 -6.93 8.15 -18.52
C PHE A 90 -6.01 7.50 -17.46
N ALA A 91 -6.23 7.78 -16.17
CA ALA A 91 -5.50 7.18 -15.08
C ALA A 91 -5.63 5.65 -15.07
N ARG A 92 -6.87 5.13 -15.16
CA ARG A 92 -7.15 3.69 -15.27
C ARG A 92 -6.34 3.01 -16.35
N ASP A 93 -6.30 3.58 -17.55
CA ASP A 93 -5.64 2.97 -18.71
C ASP A 93 -4.11 2.98 -18.54
N ARG A 94 -3.54 4.04 -17.98
CA ARG A 94 -2.11 4.09 -17.63
C ARG A 94 -1.74 3.08 -16.56
N ILE A 95 -2.52 2.99 -15.47
CA ILE A 95 -2.33 2.01 -14.40
C ILE A 95 -2.43 0.59 -14.96
N ARG A 96 -3.41 0.31 -15.81
CA ARG A 96 -3.57 -0.99 -16.48
C ARG A 96 -2.34 -1.34 -17.31
N SER A 97 -1.90 -0.43 -18.20
CA SER A 97 -0.76 -0.66 -19.07
C SER A 97 0.52 -0.98 -18.30
N HIS A 98 0.76 -0.29 -17.18
CA HIS A 98 1.91 -0.55 -16.33
C HIS A 98 1.82 -1.94 -15.68
N HIS A 99 0.68 -2.26 -15.06
CA HIS A 99 0.50 -3.51 -14.32
C HIS A 99 0.43 -4.75 -15.23
N GLU A 100 -0.01 -4.63 -16.46
CA GLU A 100 0.03 -5.74 -17.44
C GLU A 100 1.44 -6.28 -17.65
N ARG A 101 2.47 -5.43 -17.53
CA ARG A 101 3.88 -5.83 -17.64
C ARG A 101 4.40 -6.60 -16.42
N GLN A 102 3.70 -6.50 -15.29
CA GLN A 102 4.08 -7.17 -14.05
C GLN A 102 3.53 -8.61 -13.94
N LYS A 103 2.68 -9.04 -14.88
CA LYS A 103 2.11 -10.41 -14.85
C LYS A 103 3.21 -11.45 -14.93
N PRO A 104 3.35 -12.32 -13.92
CA PRO A 104 4.31 -13.40 -13.97
C PRO A 104 3.86 -14.47 -14.96
N LYS A 105 4.83 -15.19 -15.51
CA LYS A 105 4.59 -16.33 -16.41
C LYS A 105 4.79 -17.63 -15.67
N ASP A 106 4.00 -18.63 -16.02
CA ASP A 106 4.28 -20.02 -15.64
C ASP A 106 5.63 -20.44 -16.21
N ASP A 107 6.37 -21.22 -15.44
CA ASP A 107 7.67 -21.75 -15.83
C ASP A 107 7.72 -23.25 -15.64
N ARG A 108 8.31 -23.97 -16.59
CA ARG A 108 8.59 -25.41 -16.50
C ARG A 108 9.92 -25.71 -17.18
N TYR A 109 10.73 -26.46 -16.50
CA TYR A 109 12.01 -26.92 -17.00
C TYR A 109 12.34 -28.31 -16.48
N THR A 110 13.25 -29.01 -17.15
CA THR A 110 13.82 -30.28 -16.69
C THR A 110 15.24 -30.03 -16.25
N ASP A 111 15.60 -30.47 -15.03
CA ASP A 111 16.94 -30.33 -14.48
C ASP A 111 17.90 -31.41 -15.01
N ALA A 112 19.16 -31.34 -14.57
CA ALA A 112 20.20 -32.27 -14.97
C ALA A 112 19.93 -33.74 -14.54
N ALA A 113 19.08 -33.96 -13.54
CA ALA A 113 18.66 -35.29 -13.10
C ALA A 113 17.41 -35.79 -13.85
N GLY A 114 16.91 -35.04 -14.81
CA GLY A 114 15.70 -35.35 -15.57
C GLY A 114 14.39 -35.08 -14.83
N VAL A 115 14.44 -34.34 -13.73
CA VAL A 115 13.27 -33.95 -12.93
C VAL A 115 12.56 -32.77 -13.60
N GLU A 116 11.25 -32.87 -13.82
CA GLU A 116 10.45 -31.76 -14.28
C GLU A 116 10.07 -30.90 -13.07
N LEU A 117 10.54 -29.66 -13.07
CA LEU A 117 10.29 -28.63 -12.07
C LEU A 117 9.56 -27.45 -12.69
N GLY A 118 8.89 -26.64 -11.86
CA GLY A 118 8.28 -25.43 -12.34
C GLY A 118 7.42 -24.72 -11.32
N SER A 119 6.74 -23.70 -11.80
CA SER A 119 5.74 -22.96 -11.03
C SER A 119 4.56 -22.53 -11.90
N ARG A 120 3.41 -22.50 -11.28
CA ARG A 120 2.17 -22.01 -11.87
C ARG A 120 1.62 -20.86 -11.04
N TRP A 121 1.21 -19.79 -11.71
CA TRP A 121 0.59 -18.64 -11.10
C TRP A 121 -0.93 -18.69 -11.28
N THR A 122 -1.66 -18.41 -10.23
CA THR A 122 -3.13 -18.34 -10.25
C THR A 122 -3.60 -17.15 -9.46
N ALA A 123 -4.60 -16.42 -9.97
CA ALA A 123 -5.22 -15.35 -9.21
C ALA A 123 -5.83 -15.88 -7.91
N ILE A 124 -5.92 -15.02 -6.89
CA ILE A 124 -6.77 -15.29 -5.72
C ILE A 124 -8.24 -15.22 -6.14
N GLU A 125 -9.13 -15.92 -5.41
CA GLU A 125 -10.54 -16.04 -5.78
C GLU A 125 -11.31 -14.72 -5.62
N ALA A 126 -11.01 -13.99 -4.53
CA ALA A 126 -11.69 -12.75 -4.21
C ALA A 126 -10.78 -11.81 -3.43
N VAL A 127 -10.91 -10.51 -3.66
CA VAL A 127 -10.22 -9.47 -2.90
C VAL A 127 -11.21 -8.42 -2.39
N GLY A 128 -11.01 -7.98 -1.16
CA GLY A 128 -11.69 -6.84 -0.56
C GLY A 128 -10.80 -5.61 -0.60
N LEU A 129 -11.29 -4.54 -1.18
CA LEU A 129 -10.62 -3.25 -1.28
C LEU A 129 -11.21 -2.33 -0.21
N TYR A 130 -10.40 -1.92 0.75
CA TYR A 130 -10.77 -0.88 1.69
C TYR A 130 -10.48 0.48 1.07
N VAL A 131 -11.51 1.28 0.82
CA VAL A 131 -11.40 2.64 0.31
C VAL A 131 -11.60 3.60 1.48
N PRO A 132 -10.61 4.45 1.81
CA PRO A 132 -10.76 5.42 2.87
C PRO A 132 -11.90 6.40 2.59
N GLY A 133 -12.61 6.81 3.64
CA GLY A 133 -13.54 7.92 3.63
C GLY A 133 -13.10 8.97 4.63
N GLY A 134 -13.82 10.08 4.73
CA GLY A 134 -13.54 11.16 5.68
C GLY A 134 -13.48 12.51 4.99
N THR A 135 -12.50 13.34 5.37
CA THR A 135 -12.37 14.72 4.84
C THR A 135 -11.92 14.78 3.38
N ALA A 136 -11.30 13.72 2.87
CA ALA A 136 -10.95 13.56 1.47
C ALA A 136 -11.55 12.27 0.92
N SER A 137 -11.92 12.26 -0.35
CA SER A 137 -12.33 11.09 -1.10
C SER A 137 -11.21 10.71 -2.06
N TYR A 138 -10.97 9.41 -2.22
CA TYR A 138 -9.83 8.91 -2.97
C TYR A 138 -10.28 7.99 -4.13
N PRO A 139 -10.86 8.55 -5.21
CA PRO A 139 -11.20 7.77 -6.40
C PRO A 139 -9.94 7.14 -7.04
N SER A 140 -8.78 7.80 -6.94
CA SER A 140 -7.48 7.25 -7.36
C SER A 140 -7.15 5.95 -6.64
N SER A 141 -7.38 5.87 -5.31
CA SER A 141 -7.13 4.65 -4.54
C SER A 141 -8.02 3.49 -4.97
N VAL A 142 -9.23 3.77 -5.48
CA VAL A 142 -10.07 2.72 -6.09
C VAL A 142 -9.37 2.13 -7.32
N LEU A 143 -8.88 2.98 -8.22
CA LEU A 143 -8.19 2.52 -9.43
C LEU A 143 -6.88 1.80 -9.08
N MET A 144 -6.08 2.35 -8.16
CA MET A 144 -4.78 1.79 -7.74
C MET A 144 -4.91 0.40 -7.09
N ASN A 145 -6.03 0.09 -6.47
CA ASN A 145 -6.30 -1.22 -5.89
C ASN A 145 -7.02 -2.17 -6.87
N ALA A 146 -8.07 -1.69 -7.56
CA ALA A 146 -8.92 -2.53 -8.38
C ALA A 146 -8.29 -2.91 -9.73
N VAL A 147 -7.57 -1.98 -10.38
CA VAL A 147 -7.00 -2.25 -11.71
C VAL A 147 -5.93 -3.35 -11.68
N PRO A 148 -4.92 -3.35 -10.77
CA PRO A 148 -3.97 -4.46 -10.68
C PRO A 148 -4.64 -5.78 -10.28
N ALA A 149 -5.68 -5.78 -9.44
CA ALA A 149 -6.45 -6.98 -9.15
C ALA A 149 -7.14 -7.56 -10.40
N ARG A 150 -7.75 -6.70 -11.24
CA ARG A 150 -8.31 -7.11 -12.54
C ARG A 150 -7.25 -7.64 -13.50
N VAL A 151 -6.12 -6.95 -13.60
CA VAL A 151 -4.98 -7.39 -14.42
C VAL A 151 -4.47 -8.76 -13.96
N ALA A 152 -4.40 -9.01 -12.67
CA ALA A 152 -4.04 -10.32 -12.10
C ALA A 152 -5.03 -11.44 -12.46
N GLY A 153 -6.27 -11.09 -12.83
CA GLY A 153 -7.33 -12.05 -13.15
C GLY A 153 -8.21 -12.40 -11.96
N VAL A 154 -8.27 -11.56 -10.91
CA VAL A 154 -9.20 -11.75 -9.79
C VAL A 154 -10.63 -11.57 -10.30
N GLU A 155 -11.45 -12.62 -10.16
CA GLU A 155 -12.82 -12.62 -10.68
C GLU A 155 -13.75 -11.76 -9.83
N ARG A 156 -13.64 -11.87 -8.50
CA ARG A 156 -14.49 -11.16 -7.54
C ARG A 156 -13.70 -10.09 -6.81
N ILE A 157 -14.02 -8.82 -7.08
CA ILE A 157 -13.46 -7.65 -6.41
C ILE A 157 -14.58 -6.93 -5.66
N VAL A 158 -14.38 -6.73 -4.37
CA VAL A 158 -15.34 -6.13 -3.45
C VAL A 158 -14.78 -4.84 -2.90
N ILE A 159 -15.56 -3.78 -2.92
CA ILE A 159 -15.22 -2.52 -2.26
C ILE A 159 -16.01 -2.34 -0.99
N VAL A 160 -15.35 -1.93 0.09
CA VAL A 160 -15.98 -1.36 1.28
C VAL A 160 -15.52 0.09 1.43
N VAL A 161 -16.49 0.98 1.63
CA VAL A 161 -16.24 2.42 1.75
C VAL A 161 -17.18 3.03 2.78
N PRO A 162 -16.68 3.82 3.76
CA PRO A 162 -17.53 4.50 4.71
C PRO A 162 -18.45 5.52 4.01
N ALA A 163 -19.69 5.59 4.46
CA ALA A 163 -20.70 6.50 3.94
C ALA A 163 -21.09 7.52 5.02
N SER A 164 -20.22 8.50 5.27
CA SER A 164 -20.46 9.51 6.30
C SER A 164 -21.72 10.31 6.03
N GLY A 165 -22.66 10.32 6.99
CA GLY A 165 -23.99 10.91 6.80
C GLY A 165 -24.85 10.21 5.74
N GLY A 166 -24.46 9.00 5.31
CA GLY A 166 -25.16 8.22 4.27
C GLY A 166 -24.71 8.53 2.83
N VAL A 167 -23.69 9.37 2.66
CA VAL A 167 -23.21 9.80 1.34
C VAL A 167 -21.87 9.16 1.02
N ILE A 168 -21.74 8.58 -0.16
CA ILE A 168 -20.45 8.18 -0.78
C ILE A 168 -20.14 9.23 -1.85
N ASN A 169 -18.87 9.64 -1.94
CA ASN A 169 -18.47 10.56 -3.01
C ASN A 169 -18.77 9.92 -4.40
N PRO A 170 -19.46 10.62 -5.30
CA PRO A 170 -19.80 10.09 -6.62
C PRO A 170 -18.60 9.58 -7.41
N LEU A 171 -17.45 10.24 -7.35
CA LEU A 171 -16.24 9.84 -8.08
C LEU A 171 -15.67 8.50 -7.60
N VAL A 172 -15.90 8.09 -6.35
CA VAL A 172 -15.52 6.77 -5.84
C VAL A 172 -16.35 5.68 -6.54
N LEU A 173 -17.65 5.90 -6.72
CA LEU A 173 -18.54 4.96 -7.41
C LEU A 173 -18.23 4.90 -8.91
N VAL A 174 -17.95 6.05 -9.54
CA VAL A 174 -17.51 6.13 -10.93
C VAL A 174 -16.20 5.36 -11.12
N ALA A 175 -15.19 5.59 -10.28
CA ALA A 175 -13.91 4.88 -10.36
C ALA A 175 -14.07 3.36 -10.16
N ALA A 176 -14.96 2.93 -9.28
CA ALA A 176 -15.27 1.51 -9.06
C ALA A 176 -15.89 0.87 -10.32
N ASP A 177 -16.85 1.54 -10.95
CA ASP A 177 -17.48 1.07 -12.19
C ASP A 177 -16.47 1.02 -13.35
N LEU A 178 -15.65 2.09 -13.50
CA LEU A 178 -14.57 2.16 -14.50
C LEU A 178 -13.54 1.03 -14.32
N ALA A 179 -13.26 0.62 -13.08
CA ALA A 179 -12.39 -0.52 -12.77
C ALA A 179 -13.10 -1.88 -12.88
N GLY A 180 -14.39 -1.90 -13.21
CA GLY A 180 -15.20 -3.11 -13.37
C GLY A 180 -15.58 -3.77 -12.05
N VAL A 181 -15.68 -3.02 -10.94
CA VAL A 181 -16.11 -3.54 -9.64
C VAL A 181 -17.63 -3.44 -9.53
N SER A 182 -18.26 -4.57 -9.20
CA SER A 182 -19.73 -4.68 -9.10
C SER A 182 -20.26 -4.85 -7.67
N GLU A 183 -19.40 -5.22 -6.73
CA GLU A 183 -19.76 -5.37 -5.31
C GLU A 183 -19.20 -4.21 -4.51
N ILE A 184 -20.04 -3.28 -4.08
CA ILE A 184 -19.68 -2.11 -3.29
C ILE A 184 -20.59 -2.03 -2.08
N TYR A 185 -20.03 -1.87 -0.88
CA TYR A 185 -20.75 -1.84 0.37
C TYR A 185 -20.47 -0.55 1.17
N ARG A 186 -21.55 0.03 1.74
CA ARG A 186 -21.53 1.27 2.55
C ARG A 186 -21.08 1.02 3.98
N VAL A 187 -19.92 0.41 4.15
CA VAL A 187 -19.36 0.11 5.47
C VAL A 187 -17.89 0.50 5.52
N GLY A 188 -17.47 1.11 6.62
CA GLY A 188 -16.09 1.51 6.87
C GLY A 188 -15.53 0.96 8.18
N GLY A 189 -14.34 1.40 8.57
CA GLY A 189 -13.73 1.06 9.85
C GLY A 189 -13.37 -0.42 10.05
N ALA A 190 -13.11 -0.78 11.30
CA ALA A 190 -12.75 -2.14 11.69
C ALA A 190 -13.85 -3.17 11.39
N GLN A 191 -15.13 -2.75 11.46
CA GLN A 191 -16.27 -3.62 11.16
C GLN A 191 -16.31 -4.03 9.68
N ALA A 192 -15.89 -3.18 8.76
CA ALA A 192 -15.79 -3.52 7.34
C ALA A 192 -14.70 -4.57 7.09
N VAL A 193 -13.54 -4.41 7.74
CA VAL A 193 -12.44 -5.40 7.69
C VAL A 193 -12.89 -6.75 8.25
N ALA A 194 -13.61 -6.75 9.37
CA ALA A 194 -14.16 -7.97 9.96
C ALA A 194 -15.19 -8.66 9.03
N ALA A 195 -16.07 -7.89 8.37
CA ALA A 195 -17.02 -8.41 7.41
C ALA A 195 -16.35 -9.04 6.19
N LEU A 196 -15.30 -8.40 5.65
CA LEU A 196 -14.51 -8.97 4.55
C LEU A 196 -13.78 -10.26 4.95
N ALA A 197 -13.33 -10.36 6.21
CA ALA A 197 -12.59 -11.53 6.69
C ALA A 197 -13.47 -12.73 7.02
N TYR A 198 -14.60 -12.51 7.71
CA TYR A 198 -15.43 -13.59 8.25
C TYR A 198 -16.75 -13.79 7.49
N GLY A 199 -17.15 -12.81 6.68
CA GLY A 199 -18.45 -12.77 6.04
C GLY A 199 -19.57 -12.30 6.98
N THR A 200 -20.68 -11.93 6.38
CA THR A 200 -21.97 -11.64 7.00
C THR A 200 -23.08 -12.18 6.11
N GLU A 201 -24.35 -11.93 6.43
CA GLU A 201 -25.49 -12.32 5.58
C GLU A 201 -25.42 -11.64 4.19
N THR A 202 -24.95 -10.39 4.14
CA THR A 202 -24.86 -9.61 2.89
C THR A 202 -23.47 -9.70 2.24
N ILE A 203 -22.39 -9.71 3.02
CA ILE A 203 -21.02 -9.63 2.52
C ILE A 203 -20.36 -11.01 2.60
N ARG A 204 -20.10 -11.64 1.47
CA ARG A 204 -19.32 -12.88 1.42
C ARG A 204 -17.85 -12.60 1.72
N PRO A 205 -17.15 -13.49 2.47
CA PRO A 205 -15.74 -13.28 2.79
C PRO A 205 -14.85 -13.26 1.53
N VAL A 206 -13.64 -12.74 1.69
CA VAL A 206 -12.62 -12.63 0.63
C VAL A 206 -11.34 -13.36 1.03
N ALA A 207 -10.47 -13.63 0.05
CA ALA A 207 -9.18 -14.27 0.30
C ALA A 207 -8.09 -13.29 0.76
N LYS A 208 -8.19 -12.02 0.38
CA LYS A 208 -7.22 -10.96 0.75
C LYS A 208 -7.94 -9.61 0.91
N ILE A 209 -7.48 -8.80 1.86
CA ILE A 209 -7.93 -7.42 2.07
C ILE A 209 -6.77 -6.49 1.75
N VAL A 210 -6.99 -5.51 0.88
CA VAL A 210 -5.99 -4.50 0.50
C VAL A 210 -6.55 -3.09 0.64
N GLY A 211 -5.67 -2.12 0.65
CA GLY A 211 -5.99 -0.70 0.76
C GLY A 211 -5.64 -0.09 2.11
N PRO A 212 -5.27 1.20 2.11
CA PRO A 212 -4.91 1.94 3.31
C PRO A 212 -6.14 2.28 4.15
N GLY A 213 -5.94 2.56 5.43
CA GLY A 213 -6.98 3.01 6.34
C GLY A 213 -6.39 3.59 7.61
N ASN A 214 -7.25 4.14 8.46
CA ASN A 214 -6.84 4.70 9.74
C ASN A 214 -6.34 3.63 10.73
N ALA A 215 -5.93 4.06 11.91
CA ALA A 215 -5.40 3.20 12.98
C ALA A 215 -6.32 2.01 13.33
N TYR A 216 -7.65 2.18 13.29
CA TYR A 216 -8.60 1.11 13.56
C TYR A 216 -8.63 0.07 12.44
N VAL A 217 -8.52 0.50 11.19
CA VAL A 217 -8.43 -0.39 10.01
C VAL A 217 -7.11 -1.16 10.04
N ALA A 218 -6.00 -0.49 10.33
CA ALA A 218 -4.69 -1.11 10.47
C ALA A 218 -4.68 -2.17 11.59
N ALA A 219 -5.26 -1.86 12.75
CA ALA A 219 -5.40 -2.81 13.85
C ALA A 219 -6.31 -4.00 13.48
N ALA A 220 -7.42 -3.74 12.77
CA ALA A 220 -8.31 -4.80 12.30
C ALA A 220 -7.61 -5.74 11.31
N LYS A 221 -6.88 -5.19 10.33
CA LYS A 221 -6.09 -5.98 9.37
C LYS A 221 -5.07 -6.89 10.09
N ARG A 222 -4.37 -6.38 11.13
CA ARG A 222 -3.47 -7.22 11.94
C ARG A 222 -4.20 -8.38 12.62
N GLN A 223 -5.38 -8.11 13.20
CA GLN A 223 -6.14 -9.11 13.96
C GLN A 223 -6.79 -10.19 13.10
N VAL A 224 -7.13 -9.90 11.86
CA VAL A 224 -7.73 -10.87 10.93
C VAL A 224 -6.69 -11.60 10.08
N PHE A 225 -5.43 -11.16 10.08
CA PHE A 225 -4.36 -11.82 9.35
C PHE A 225 -4.20 -13.28 9.79
N GLY A 226 -4.11 -14.19 8.82
CA GLY A 226 -4.12 -15.64 9.06
C GLY A 226 -5.48 -16.27 8.78
N THR A 227 -6.61 -15.56 9.00
CA THR A 227 -7.92 -15.94 8.47
C THR A 227 -8.07 -15.44 7.03
N VAL A 228 -7.60 -14.25 6.76
CA VAL A 228 -7.58 -13.61 5.45
C VAL A 228 -6.18 -13.02 5.21
N GLY A 229 -5.71 -12.97 3.97
CA GLY A 229 -4.48 -12.28 3.62
C GLY A 229 -4.66 -10.76 3.71
N ILE A 230 -3.57 -10.04 3.91
CA ILE A 230 -3.54 -8.57 3.82
C ILE A 230 -2.39 -8.13 2.89
N ASP A 231 -2.45 -6.89 2.40
CA ASP A 231 -1.34 -6.25 1.68
C ASP A 231 -0.23 -5.86 2.65
N MET A 232 -0.46 -4.80 3.43
CA MET A 232 0.47 -4.24 4.39
C MET A 232 -0.27 -3.57 5.55
N ILE A 233 0.47 -3.20 6.58
CA ILE A 233 -0.02 -2.31 7.64
C ILE A 233 0.49 -0.91 7.31
N ALA A 234 -0.41 -0.05 6.81
CA ALA A 234 -0.08 1.32 6.48
C ALA A 234 0.10 2.17 7.75
N GLY A 235 1.16 2.96 7.78
CA GLY A 235 1.36 4.09 8.67
C GLY A 235 0.99 5.41 7.99
N PRO A 236 1.30 6.56 8.62
CA PRO A 236 1.22 7.86 7.97
C PRO A 236 2.14 7.95 6.75
N SER A 237 1.69 8.66 5.72
CA SER A 237 2.44 8.80 4.47
C SER A 237 3.75 9.59 4.63
N GLU A 238 4.70 9.36 3.73
CA GLU A 238 6.07 9.87 3.82
C GLU A 238 6.60 10.27 2.44
N VAL A 239 7.20 11.47 2.35
CA VAL A 239 8.05 11.86 1.21
C VAL A 239 9.44 12.19 1.68
N LEU A 240 10.43 11.72 0.94
CA LEU A 240 11.83 12.10 1.05
C LEU A 240 12.29 12.68 -0.28
N ILE A 241 12.68 13.94 -0.27
CA ILE A 241 13.23 14.61 -1.45
C ILE A 241 14.72 14.81 -1.26
N VAL A 242 15.52 14.33 -2.21
CA VAL A 242 16.93 14.64 -2.31
C VAL A 242 17.10 15.65 -3.45
N ALA A 243 17.52 16.86 -3.13
CA ALA A 243 17.61 17.96 -4.09
C ALA A 243 18.89 18.78 -3.91
N ASP A 244 19.54 19.11 -5.03
CA ASP A 244 20.66 20.05 -5.08
C ASP A 244 20.17 21.51 -5.27
N ALA A 245 21.09 22.46 -5.27
CA ALA A 245 20.80 23.89 -5.39
C ALA A 245 20.36 24.35 -6.80
N ASP A 246 20.40 23.49 -7.80
CA ASP A 246 19.96 23.82 -9.17
C ASP A 246 18.44 23.70 -9.35
N ASN A 247 17.70 23.32 -8.28
CA ASN A 247 16.26 23.30 -8.27
C ASN A 247 15.65 24.67 -7.90
N ASP A 248 14.40 24.87 -8.31
CA ASP A 248 13.59 25.96 -7.78
C ASP A 248 13.08 25.59 -6.38
N PRO A 249 13.39 26.40 -5.34
CA PRO A 249 12.90 26.13 -3.98
C PRO A 249 11.36 26.06 -3.85
N ASP A 250 10.62 26.77 -4.71
CA ASP A 250 9.17 26.74 -4.70
C ASP A 250 8.61 25.41 -5.21
N TRP A 251 9.30 24.72 -6.14
CA TRP A 251 8.90 23.37 -6.58
C TRP A 251 9.07 22.37 -5.45
N ILE A 252 10.23 22.32 -4.84
CA ILE A 252 10.52 21.40 -3.74
C ILE A 252 9.59 21.65 -2.54
N ALA A 253 9.29 22.92 -2.25
CA ALA A 253 8.34 23.26 -1.20
C ALA A 253 6.91 22.77 -1.52
N ALA A 254 6.49 22.84 -2.79
CA ALA A 254 5.20 22.33 -3.22
C ALA A 254 5.11 20.80 -3.05
N ASP A 255 6.16 20.07 -3.41
CA ASP A 255 6.21 18.61 -3.28
C ASP A 255 6.20 18.18 -1.80
N LEU A 256 6.98 18.85 -0.93
CA LEU A 256 6.93 18.62 0.53
C LEU A 256 5.54 18.88 1.13
N LEU A 257 4.85 19.91 0.63
CA LEU A 257 3.51 20.29 1.10
C LEU A 257 2.42 19.40 0.52
N ALA A 258 2.59 18.85 -0.69
CA ALA A 258 1.69 17.85 -1.27
C ALA A 258 1.56 16.64 -0.34
N GLN A 259 2.68 16.20 0.25
CA GLN A 259 2.65 15.14 1.26
C GLN A 259 2.11 15.61 2.61
N ALA A 260 2.54 16.80 3.07
CA ALA A 260 2.17 17.30 4.40
C ALA A 260 0.66 17.56 4.55
N GLU A 261 -0.05 17.87 3.46
CA GLU A 261 -1.51 18.13 3.51
C GLU A 261 -2.36 16.85 3.66
N HIS A 262 -1.79 15.65 3.47
CA HIS A 262 -2.53 14.40 3.60
C HIS A 262 -3.04 14.18 5.03
N ASP A 263 -2.15 14.32 6.03
CA ASP A 263 -2.47 14.09 7.44
C ASP A 263 -1.49 14.87 8.34
N ALA A 264 -1.94 15.28 9.53
CA ALA A 264 -1.09 15.99 10.49
C ALA A 264 0.10 15.15 10.99
N SER A 265 0.07 13.82 10.82
CA SER A 265 1.16 12.88 11.13
C SER A 265 1.98 12.46 9.90
N ALA A 266 1.68 12.99 8.71
CA ALA A 266 2.50 12.79 7.51
C ALA A 266 3.91 13.33 7.73
N GLN A 267 4.89 12.78 7.00
CA GLN A 267 6.29 13.17 7.14
C GLN A 267 6.86 13.64 5.80
N SER A 268 7.41 14.87 5.79
CA SER A 268 8.07 15.46 4.64
C SER A 268 9.54 15.76 4.99
N ILE A 269 10.48 15.18 4.24
CA ILE A 269 11.92 15.29 4.51
C ILE A 269 12.63 15.84 3.27
N LEU A 270 13.43 16.87 3.45
CA LEU A 270 14.39 17.34 2.45
C LEU A 270 15.80 16.92 2.85
N ILE A 271 16.57 16.35 1.92
CA ILE A 271 18.02 16.22 2.03
C ILE A 271 18.65 17.09 0.93
N THR A 272 19.61 17.95 1.31
CA THR A 272 20.33 18.80 0.36
C THR A 272 21.78 19.01 0.83
N ASP A 273 22.66 19.29 -0.13
CA ASP A 273 24.06 19.65 0.14
C ASP A 273 24.30 21.17 0.19
N SER A 274 23.24 21.98 0.02
CA SER A 274 23.28 23.43 0.10
C SER A 274 22.47 23.96 1.29
N PRO A 275 23.13 24.49 2.33
CA PRO A 275 22.44 25.13 3.45
C PRO A 275 21.57 26.34 3.02
N GLU A 276 22.00 27.07 2.01
CA GLU A 276 21.29 28.24 1.46
C GLU A 276 20.01 27.78 0.76
N PHE A 277 20.10 26.70 -0.03
CA PHE A 277 18.94 26.11 -0.69
C PHE A 277 17.94 25.55 0.34
N GLY A 278 18.41 24.83 1.36
CA GLY A 278 17.55 24.32 2.43
C GLY A 278 16.75 25.45 3.10
N LYS A 279 17.37 26.59 3.43
CA LYS A 279 16.68 27.77 3.97
C LYS A 279 15.69 28.39 2.97
N ALA A 280 16.06 28.43 1.69
CA ALA A 280 15.16 28.95 0.66
C ALA A 280 13.87 28.10 0.53
N VAL A 281 14.01 26.78 0.62
CA VAL A 281 12.87 25.84 0.64
C VAL A 281 12.01 26.04 1.90
N GLU A 282 12.61 26.16 3.11
CA GLU A 282 11.85 26.45 4.33
C GLU A 282 11.03 27.74 4.20
N HIS A 283 11.62 28.81 3.67
CA HIS A 283 10.90 30.06 3.40
C HIS A 283 9.81 29.89 2.36
N ALA A 284 10.01 29.07 1.33
CA ALA A 284 8.99 28.77 0.33
C ALA A 284 7.81 28.00 0.94
N VAL A 285 8.07 27.00 1.79
CA VAL A 285 7.05 26.28 2.56
C VAL A 285 6.22 27.26 3.40
N GLU A 286 6.85 28.17 4.15
CA GLU A 286 6.16 29.18 4.97
C GLU A 286 5.27 30.13 4.13
N ARG A 287 5.71 30.47 2.92
CA ARG A 287 4.90 31.29 2.00
C ARG A 287 3.69 30.54 1.48
N GLN A 288 3.91 29.30 0.99
CA GLN A 288 2.87 28.51 0.35
C GLN A 288 1.81 28.04 1.35
N LEU A 289 2.19 27.70 2.59
CA LEU A 289 1.23 27.39 3.68
C LEU A 289 0.15 28.46 3.87
N LYS A 290 0.43 29.74 3.58
CA LYS A 290 -0.55 30.83 3.76
C LYS A 290 -1.72 30.76 2.77
N THR A 291 -1.59 30.03 1.69
CA THR A 291 -2.56 29.96 0.59
C THR A 291 -3.22 28.59 0.44
N LEU A 292 -2.72 27.57 1.13
CA LEU A 292 -3.26 26.22 1.04
C LEU A 292 -4.62 26.09 1.74
N PRO A 293 -5.61 25.44 1.13
CA PRO A 293 -6.89 25.16 1.79
C PRO A 293 -6.75 24.31 3.05
N ARG A 294 -5.76 23.39 3.08
CA ARG A 294 -5.47 22.50 4.21
C ARG A 294 -4.26 22.94 5.04
N ALA A 295 -4.03 24.25 5.12
CA ALA A 295 -2.87 24.86 5.78
C ALA A 295 -2.64 24.36 7.22
N GLU A 296 -3.69 24.18 8.03
CA GLU A 296 -3.56 23.70 9.41
C GLU A 296 -2.95 22.30 9.46
N THR A 297 -3.43 21.37 8.61
CA THR A 297 -2.93 19.99 8.54
C THR A 297 -1.49 19.98 8.09
N ALA A 298 -1.19 20.65 6.97
CA ALA A 298 0.16 20.71 6.41
C ALA A 298 1.16 21.39 7.35
N ALA A 299 0.76 22.47 8.03
CA ALA A 299 1.60 23.15 9.01
C ALA A 299 1.90 22.29 10.25
N ALA A 300 0.92 21.51 10.74
CA ALA A 300 1.12 20.58 11.84
C ALA A 300 2.12 19.47 11.44
N SER A 301 1.91 18.84 10.28
CA SER A 301 2.80 17.82 9.72
C SER A 301 4.23 18.33 9.59
N TRP A 302 4.42 19.48 8.90
CA TRP A 302 5.72 20.08 8.69
C TRP A 302 6.44 20.45 9.99
N ARG A 303 5.70 21.02 10.95
CA ARG A 303 6.25 21.43 12.25
C ARG A 303 6.71 20.24 13.09
N ASP A 304 5.91 19.18 13.15
CA ASP A 304 6.07 18.09 14.12
C ASP A 304 6.86 16.90 13.55
N PHE A 305 6.84 16.70 12.23
CA PHE A 305 7.45 15.55 11.55
C PHE A 305 8.33 15.93 10.35
N GLY A 306 8.35 17.19 9.93
CA GLY A 306 9.21 17.66 8.85
C GLY A 306 10.68 17.73 9.24
N ALA A 307 11.56 17.53 8.25
CA ALA A 307 13.01 17.67 8.46
C ALA A 307 13.73 18.25 7.25
N VAL A 308 14.77 19.07 7.51
CA VAL A 308 15.78 19.44 6.54
C VAL A 308 17.12 18.84 6.99
N ILE A 309 17.70 17.97 6.17
CA ILE A 309 18.96 17.28 6.47
C ILE A 309 20.04 17.79 5.53
N LEU A 310 21.07 18.39 6.09
CA LEU A 310 22.23 18.92 5.35
C LEU A 310 23.31 17.85 5.27
N VAL A 311 23.78 17.60 4.06
CA VAL A 311 24.88 16.66 3.76
C VAL A 311 26.05 17.37 3.11
N PRO A 312 27.28 16.87 3.19
CA PRO A 312 28.45 17.52 2.57
C PRO A 312 28.45 17.42 1.03
N ALA A 313 27.72 16.47 0.46
CA ALA A 313 27.49 16.28 -0.97
C ALA A 313 26.27 15.38 -1.15
N ILE A 314 25.54 15.48 -2.26
CA ILE A 314 24.36 14.65 -2.57
C ILE A 314 24.67 13.16 -2.40
N GLU A 315 25.83 12.70 -2.85
CA GLU A 315 26.28 11.30 -2.73
C GLU A 315 26.31 10.79 -1.28
N ALA A 316 26.61 11.64 -0.32
CA ALA A 316 26.65 11.29 1.10
C ALA A 316 25.25 11.04 1.69
N SER A 317 24.19 11.40 0.97
CA SER A 317 22.80 11.13 1.38
C SER A 317 22.38 9.66 1.21
N LEU A 318 23.02 8.89 0.33
CA LEU A 318 22.62 7.52 -0.02
C LEU A 318 22.39 6.61 1.21
N PRO A 319 23.29 6.53 2.20
CA PRO A 319 23.06 5.73 3.40
C PRO A 319 21.89 6.25 4.26
N LEU A 320 21.61 7.56 4.22
CA LEU A 320 20.50 8.16 4.95
C LEU A 320 19.17 7.81 4.28
N VAL A 321 19.10 7.90 2.95
CA VAL A 321 17.94 7.49 2.13
C VAL A 321 17.58 6.04 2.44
N ASP A 322 18.55 5.12 2.39
CA ASP A 322 18.33 3.70 2.69
C ASP A 322 17.89 3.44 4.15
N ARG A 323 18.35 4.27 5.09
CA ARG A 323 17.95 4.17 6.51
C ARG A 323 16.58 4.75 6.76
N ILE A 324 16.19 5.83 6.08
CA ILE A 324 14.85 6.41 6.13
C ILE A 324 13.87 5.43 5.50
N ALA A 325 14.21 4.85 4.35
CA ALA A 325 13.38 3.88 3.64
C ALA A 325 11.94 4.40 3.45
N ALA A 326 11.81 5.62 2.94
CA ALA A 326 10.55 6.34 2.82
C ALA A 326 9.59 5.68 1.81
N GLU A 327 8.32 5.99 1.94
CA GLU A 327 7.27 5.63 1.01
C GLU A 327 7.55 6.19 -0.40
N HIS A 328 7.73 7.49 -0.51
CA HIS A 328 8.08 8.19 -1.74
C HIS A 328 9.49 8.77 -1.63
N VAL A 329 10.31 8.57 -2.65
CA VAL A 329 11.65 9.17 -2.74
C VAL A 329 11.78 9.91 -4.06
N GLU A 330 11.96 11.23 -4.00
CA GLU A 330 12.29 12.04 -5.16
C GLU A 330 13.79 12.29 -5.22
N LEU A 331 14.39 12.05 -6.37
CA LEU A 331 15.78 12.33 -6.67
C LEU A 331 15.86 13.49 -7.65
N ALA A 332 15.80 14.73 -7.15
CA ALA A 332 15.70 15.94 -7.92
C ALA A 332 17.09 16.53 -8.25
N PHE A 333 17.93 15.77 -8.96
CA PHE A 333 19.24 16.16 -9.44
C PHE A 333 19.63 15.41 -10.73
N ASP A 334 20.72 15.83 -11.40
CA ASP A 334 21.01 15.35 -12.77
C ASP A 334 21.42 13.88 -12.86
N ASP A 335 22.22 13.36 -11.91
CA ASP A 335 22.71 11.97 -11.92
C ASP A 335 21.84 11.03 -11.07
N ALA A 336 20.53 11.26 -11.09
CA ALA A 336 19.55 10.48 -10.31
C ALA A 336 19.58 8.97 -10.64
N GLU A 337 19.80 8.58 -11.89
CA GLU A 337 19.87 7.18 -12.33
C GLU A 337 21.04 6.42 -11.69
N SER A 338 22.24 7.00 -11.69
CA SER A 338 23.43 6.41 -11.05
C SER A 338 23.30 6.30 -9.54
N PHE A 339 22.63 7.25 -8.90
CA PHE A 339 22.30 7.22 -7.48
C PHE A 339 21.30 6.10 -7.20
N PHE A 340 20.19 6.05 -7.96
CA PHE A 340 19.15 5.03 -7.83
C PHE A 340 19.70 3.61 -7.99
N ALA A 341 20.63 3.38 -8.93
CA ALA A 341 21.24 2.06 -9.14
C ALA A 341 21.95 1.50 -7.89
N ARG A 342 22.32 2.34 -6.92
CA ARG A 342 22.98 1.97 -5.65
C ARG A 342 22.03 1.97 -4.46
N MET A 343 20.85 2.59 -4.59
CA MET A 343 19.82 2.68 -3.56
C MET A 343 19.13 1.33 -3.35
N ARG A 344 18.68 1.03 -2.14
CA ARG A 344 18.09 -0.26 -1.79
C ARG A 344 16.66 -0.18 -1.29
N ASN A 345 16.30 0.89 -0.60
CA ASN A 345 15.07 0.96 0.17
C ASN A 345 14.24 2.20 -0.18
N ALA A 346 13.16 1.99 -0.89
CA ALA A 346 12.10 2.97 -1.14
C ALA A 346 10.80 2.25 -1.48
N GLY A 347 9.65 2.86 -1.23
CA GLY A 347 8.37 2.38 -1.74
C GLY A 347 8.23 2.66 -3.23
N ALA A 348 8.44 3.91 -3.65
CA ALA A 348 8.55 4.34 -5.03
C ALA A 348 9.68 5.38 -5.17
N VAL A 349 10.25 5.49 -6.38
CA VAL A 349 11.31 6.47 -6.69
C VAL A 349 10.93 7.29 -7.91
N PHE A 350 11.09 8.59 -7.80
CA PHE A 350 10.81 9.60 -8.82
C PHE A 350 12.13 10.22 -9.26
N LEU A 351 12.49 10.05 -10.53
CA LEU A 351 13.81 10.36 -11.04
C LEU A 351 13.80 11.65 -11.86
N GLY A 352 14.63 12.61 -11.44
CA GLY A 352 14.83 13.88 -12.12
C GLY A 352 13.88 14.99 -11.65
N ARG A 353 14.30 16.23 -11.89
CA ARG A 353 13.69 17.49 -11.39
C ARG A 353 12.23 17.72 -11.84
N HIS A 354 11.78 17.03 -12.90
CA HIS A 354 10.42 17.18 -13.48
C HIS A 354 9.50 16.01 -13.16
N THR A 355 9.80 15.24 -12.13
CA THR A 355 9.06 14.03 -11.77
C THR A 355 8.55 14.12 -10.31
N PRO A 356 7.57 15.00 -10.02
CA PRO A 356 6.99 15.09 -8.69
C PRO A 356 6.17 13.84 -8.36
N GLU A 357 6.11 13.45 -7.08
CA GLU A 357 5.40 12.25 -6.62
C GLU A 357 3.93 12.24 -7.04
N VAL A 358 3.28 13.40 -7.07
CA VAL A 358 1.87 13.60 -7.43
C VAL A 358 1.51 12.99 -8.79
N ILE A 359 2.45 12.97 -9.73
CA ILE A 359 2.24 12.28 -11.03
C ILE A 359 2.10 10.77 -10.81
N GLY A 360 2.88 10.18 -9.91
CA GLY A 360 2.76 8.77 -9.52
C GLY A 360 1.46 8.47 -8.82
N ASP A 361 0.99 9.38 -7.99
CA ASP A 361 -0.24 9.25 -7.21
C ASP A 361 -1.50 9.19 -8.08
N TYR A 362 -1.49 9.81 -9.24
CA TYR A 362 -2.69 9.90 -10.07
C TYR A 362 -2.57 9.24 -11.43
N VAL A 363 -1.60 9.66 -12.24
CA VAL A 363 -1.59 9.34 -13.69
C VAL A 363 -0.27 8.74 -14.18
N GLY A 364 0.74 8.61 -13.37
CA GLY A 364 2.05 8.04 -13.75
C GLY A 364 1.96 6.60 -14.24
N GLY A 365 1.01 5.84 -13.71
CA GLY A 365 0.79 4.43 -14.02
C GLY A 365 1.34 3.47 -12.96
N SER A 366 2.35 3.90 -12.19
CA SER A 366 2.80 3.18 -10.97
C SER A 366 1.73 3.18 -9.89
N ASN A 367 1.89 2.31 -8.88
CA ASN A 367 0.92 2.22 -7.79
C ASN A 367 1.32 3.14 -6.63
N HIS A 368 0.34 3.82 -6.04
CA HIS A 368 0.54 4.66 -4.87
C HIS A 368 0.23 3.97 -3.52
N VAL A 369 -0.20 2.71 -3.54
CA VAL A 369 -0.33 1.93 -2.30
C VAL A 369 1.04 1.36 -1.96
N LEU A 370 1.78 2.09 -1.16
CA LEU A 370 3.20 1.90 -0.93
C LEU A 370 3.50 1.55 0.54
N PRO A 371 4.65 0.91 0.82
CA PRO A 371 5.07 0.61 2.17
C PRO A 371 5.48 1.88 2.92
N THR A 372 4.84 2.16 4.04
CA THR A 372 5.10 3.29 4.94
C THR A 372 5.85 2.86 6.19
N ALA A 373 6.19 3.79 7.08
CA ALA A 373 6.84 3.52 8.36
C ALA A 373 8.10 2.65 8.24
N ARG A 374 8.90 2.94 7.22
CA ARG A 374 10.16 2.24 6.91
C ARG A 374 9.99 0.76 6.52
N SER A 375 8.79 0.32 6.20
CA SER A 375 8.56 -1.06 5.77
C SER A 375 9.08 -1.34 4.35
N ALA A 376 9.43 -0.31 3.57
CA ALA A 376 10.14 -0.45 2.29
C ALA A 376 11.47 -1.24 2.37
N ARG A 377 12.00 -1.46 3.58
CA ARG A 377 13.16 -2.33 3.82
C ARG A 377 12.87 -3.82 3.60
N PHE A 378 11.61 -4.24 3.60
CA PHE A 378 11.21 -5.64 3.48
C PHE A 378 9.87 -5.86 2.74
N SER A 379 9.22 -4.80 2.29
CA SER A 379 7.95 -4.83 1.57
C SER A 379 8.02 -3.98 0.31
N SER A 380 7.23 -4.32 -0.68
CA SER A 380 7.07 -3.57 -1.93
C SER A 380 5.71 -2.89 -1.98
N GLY A 381 5.56 -1.93 -2.87
CA GLY A 381 4.26 -1.37 -3.21
C GLY A 381 3.32 -2.41 -3.82
N LEU A 382 2.02 -2.12 -3.77
CA LEU A 382 0.97 -2.99 -4.30
C LEU A 382 1.17 -3.22 -5.81
N SER A 383 1.14 -4.46 -6.22
CA SER A 383 1.38 -4.90 -7.58
C SER A 383 0.48 -6.06 -7.98
N VAL A 384 0.60 -6.52 -9.22
CA VAL A 384 -0.09 -7.74 -9.67
C VAL A 384 0.27 -8.95 -8.82
N LEU A 385 1.50 -9.01 -8.28
CA LEU A 385 1.98 -10.12 -7.46
C LEU A 385 1.21 -10.28 -6.14
N ASP A 386 0.59 -9.21 -5.65
CA ASP A 386 -0.26 -9.25 -4.45
C ASP A 386 -1.56 -10.02 -4.65
N PHE A 387 -1.98 -10.19 -5.88
CA PHE A 387 -3.25 -10.79 -6.27
C PHE A 387 -3.11 -12.17 -6.91
N VAL A 388 -1.90 -12.71 -6.98
CA VAL A 388 -1.62 -14.05 -7.51
C VAL A 388 -0.91 -14.93 -6.50
N LYS A 389 -1.07 -16.25 -6.64
CA LYS A 389 -0.39 -17.28 -5.85
C LYS A 389 0.50 -18.10 -6.77
N ARG A 390 1.72 -18.39 -6.31
CA ARG A 390 2.64 -19.29 -6.98
C ARG A 390 2.54 -20.70 -6.38
N THR A 391 2.21 -21.71 -7.21
CA THR A 391 2.22 -23.11 -6.84
C THR A 391 3.43 -23.78 -7.46
N SER A 392 4.27 -24.42 -6.66
CA SER A 392 5.41 -25.20 -7.14
C SER A 392 4.95 -26.49 -7.80
N ILE A 393 5.64 -26.90 -8.86
CA ILE A 393 5.38 -28.12 -9.61
C ILE A 393 6.63 -28.98 -9.54
N LEU A 394 6.45 -30.26 -9.19
CA LEU A 394 7.47 -31.31 -9.23
C LEU A 394 6.86 -32.53 -9.86
N LYS A 395 7.53 -33.10 -10.88
CA LYS A 395 7.12 -34.34 -11.53
C LYS A 395 8.33 -35.25 -11.78
N LEU A 396 8.20 -36.48 -11.33
CA LEU A 396 9.19 -37.53 -11.49
C LEU A 396 8.64 -38.69 -12.31
N GLY A 397 9.50 -39.31 -13.11
CA GLY A 397 9.29 -40.67 -13.58
C GLY A 397 9.99 -41.71 -12.67
N PRO A 398 9.86 -43.00 -12.97
CA PRO A 398 10.48 -44.07 -12.17
C PRO A 398 12.00 -43.95 -12.05
N ASP A 399 12.69 -43.56 -13.12
CA ASP A 399 14.14 -43.46 -13.15
C ASP A 399 14.64 -42.28 -12.29
N GLN A 400 13.98 -41.15 -12.35
CA GLN A 400 14.29 -39.99 -11.52
C GLN A 400 14.03 -40.30 -10.04
N LEU A 401 12.90 -40.95 -9.73
CA LEU A 401 12.61 -41.38 -8.37
C LEU A 401 13.71 -42.31 -7.85
N LYS A 402 14.14 -43.31 -8.65
CA LYS A 402 15.21 -44.23 -8.29
C LYS A 402 16.55 -43.53 -8.04
N ALA A 403 16.86 -42.52 -8.85
CA ALA A 403 18.08 -41.73 -8.69
C ALA A 403 18.09 -40.88 -7.41
N LEU A 404 16.94 -40.30 -7.03
CA LEU A 404 16.83 -39.42 -5.86
C LEU A 404 16.54 -40.16 -4.54
N ALA A 405 16.04 -41.39 -4.60
CA ALA A 405 15.60 -42.16 -3.44
C ALA A 405 16.65 -42.35 -2.35
N PRO A 406 17.92 -42.69 -2.64
CA PRO A 406 18.91 -42.92 -1.58
C PRO A 406 19.10 -41.69 -0.69
N ALA A 407 19.16 -40.51 -1.28
CA ALA A 407 19.30 -39.25 -0.53
C ALA A 407 18.03 -38.89 0.26
N ALA A 408 16.86 -39.08 -0.36
CA ALA A 408 15.58 -38.78 0.30
C ALA A 408 15.32 -39.70 1.50
N ILE A 409 15.61 -40.99 1.38
CA ILE A 409 15.47 -41.97 2.46
C ILE A 409 16.44 -41.67 3.59
N ALA A 410 17.73 -41.44 3.29
CA ALA A 410 18.73 -41.14 4.31
C ALA A 410 18.41 -39.88 5.12
N LEU A 411 17.92 -38.83 4.46
CA LEU A 411 17.48 -37.58 5.14
C LEU A 411 16.27 -37.83 6.02
N ALA A 412 15.25 -38.52 5.52
CA ALA A 412 14.06 -38.83 6.28
C ALA A 412 14.36 -39.67 7.53
N GLU A 413 15.23 -40.67 7.42
CA GLU A 413 15.69 -41.48 8.56
C GLU A 413 16.49 -40.65 9.56
N ALA A 414 17.39 -39.79 9.11
CA ALA A 414 18.17 -38.90 9.96
C ALA A 414 17.29 -37.90 10.76
N GLU A 415 16.13 -37.50 10.19
CA GLU A 415 15.12 -36.67 10.84
C GLU A 415 14.15 -37.48 11.72
N GLY A 416 14.27 -38.82 11.77
CA GLY A 416 13.34 -39.68 12.50
C GLY A 416 11.94 -39.76 11.89
N LEU A 417 11.85 -39.54 10.56
CA LEU A 417 10.59 -39.51 9.81
C LEU A 417 10.42 -40.80 8.95
N ASP A 418 10.30 -41.95 9.60
CA ASP A 418 10.23 -43.25 8.94
C ASP A 418 9.12 -43.39 7.89
N ALA A 419 7.98 -42.74 8.10
CA ALA A 419 6.91 -42.75 7.12
C ALA A 419 7.30 -42.02 5.82
N HIS A 420 8.15 -40.98 5.88
CA HIS A 420 8.68 -40.29 4.72
C HIS A 420 9.64 -41.19 3.94
N ALA A 421 10.58 -41.86 4.63
CA ALA A 421 11.50 -42.84 4.02
C ALA A 421 10.70 -43.96 3.34
N ARG A 422 9.72 -44.53 4.05
CA ARG A 422 8.85 -45.59 3.54
C ARG A 422 8.04 -45.17 2.32
N SER A 423 7.58 -43.89 2.28
CA SER A 423 6.83 -43.35 1.13
C SER A 423 7.65 -43.41 -0.17
N VAL A 424 8.97 -43.28 -0.10
CA VAL A 424 9.88 -43.42 -1.23
C VAL A 424 10.20 -44.90 -1.50
N ALA A 425 10.63 -45.63 -0.48
CA ALA A 425 11.07 -47.02 -0.58
C ALA A 425 10.01 -47.96 -1.18
N ILE A 426 8.76 -47.85 -0.76
CA ILE A 426 7.66 -48.70 -1.23
C ILE A 426 7.37 -48.54 -2.73
N ARG A 427 7.63 -47.38 -3.32
CA ARG A 427 7.47 -47.13 -4.77
C ARG A 427 8.57 -47.77 -5.61
N LEU A 428 9.64 -48.22 -4.96
CA LEU A 428 10.80 -48.89 -5.57
C LEU A 428 10.90 -50.39 -5.18
N ASN A 429 9.87 -50.90 -4.44
CA ASN A 429 9.84 -52.27 -3.90
C ASN A 429 11.03 -52.56 -2.95
N MET A 430 11.45 -51.57 -2.18
CA MET A 430 12.51 -51.65 -1.17
C MET A 430 11.95 -51.82 0.23
#